data_facbf04a99306e97176fae6d2ec86756
#
_entry.id   facbf04a99306e97176fae6d2ec86756
#
_cell.length_a   1.000
_cell.length_b   1.000
_cell.length_c   1.000
_cell.angle_alpha   90.00
_cell.angle_beta   90.00
_cell.angle_gamma   90.00
#
_symmetry.space_group_name_H-M   'P 1'
#
loop_
_entity.id
_entity.type
_entity.pdbx_description
1 polymer ?
#
loop_
_entity_poly.entity_id
_entity_poly.type
_entity_poly.pdbx_seq_one_letter_code
_entity_poly.pdbx_strand_id
1 'polypeptide(L)'
;MKPLLITLLLATTTLTAQPLVIRAARVIDGRGHVTEDAAVIIEGSKIVRIISNAKALKNVTIDLGDRTIMPGGIDTHVHIGWHFDAKDGRSHDDETDRNETPQESVLYAAENAVRTLEGGITTVQSLGAPVDKPLRDAIARGTLPGPRILTAIDPISDNKLSPEAMRAAVDKLAGEGADVVKVFASQSIRNGGAPTMSQEQMDAICGEAKKLHLRVAVHAHGPESVRRAVLAGCTSIEHGVLIGQPELDLMAEHGTYFDPNIDLVFRNYFENKSHYLGIGNYTEEGFSQMKLAVPKALHVFQLALATPRLKVVFGTDAVAGSHGRNFQELEYRVTTGGQKPMDAITSATSLAAESLGLGDRIGTIAAGYEADLIAVDGNPLRDINALSHVTFVMKGGRVVIR
;
A
#
# COMPACT_ATOMS: atom_id res chain seq x y z
N MET A 1 34.50 -30.63 56.63
CA MET A 1 34.62 -30.47 55.15
C MET A 1 33.51 -29.53 54.71
N LYS A 2 33.85 -28.30 54.31
CA LYS A 2 32.88 -27.33 53.78
C LYS A 2 32.85 -27.49 52.28
N PRO A 3 31.70 -27.54 51.60
CA PRO A 3 31.65 -27.61 50.17
C PRO A 3 31.95 -26.23 49.57
N LEU A 4 32.88 -26.21 48.62
CA LEU A 4 33.24 -25.04 47.84
C LEU A 4 32.19 -24.90 46.71
N LEU A 5 31.36 -23.85 46.77
CA LEU A 5 30.41 -23.51 45.73
C LEU A 5 31.16 -22.75 44.63
N ILE A 6 31.40 -23.40 43.49
CA ILE A 6 31.96 -22.75 42.29
C ILE A 6 30.80 -22.14 41.52
N THR A 7 30.68 -20.82 41.60
CA THR A 7 29.71 -20.05 40.76
C THR A 7 30.31 -19.89 39.37
N LEU A 8 29.76 -20.61 38.41
CA LEU A 8 30.13 -20.47 36.98
C LEU A 8 29.44 -19.22 36.42
N LEU A 9 30.19 -18.14 36.21
CA LEU A 9 29.70 -16.96 35.50
C LEU A 9 29.66 -17.28 34.00
N LEU A 10 28.49 -17.57 33.45
CA LEU A 10 28.27 -17.61 32.01
C LEU A 10 28.27 -16.17 31.46
N ALA A 11 29.39 -15.76 30.90
CA ALA A 11 29.46 -14.54 30.08
C ALA A 11 28.72 -14.80 28.76
N THR A 12 27.48 -14.30 28.65
CA THR A 12 26.76 -14.26 27.38
C THR A 12 27.42 -13.19 26.50
N THR A 13 28.33 -13.59 25.60
CA THR A 13 28.80 -12.75 24.54
C THR A 13 27.64 -12.59 23.55
N THR A 14 26.99 -11.44 23.55
CA THR A 14 26.08 -11.04 22.47
C THR A 14 26.93 -10.88 21.21
N LEU A 15 26.84 -11.83 20.28
CA LEU A 15 27.38 -11.67 18.93
C LEU A 15 26.58 -10.52 18.29
N THR A 16 27.11 -9.32 18.31
CA THR A 16 26.58 -8.22 17.51
C THR A 16 26.87 -8.55 16.05
N ALA A 17 25.82 -8.76 15.26
CA ALA A 17 25.95 -8.93 13.83
C ALA A 17 26.69 -7.70 13.26
N GLN A 18 27.66 -7.95 12.37
CA GLN A 18 28.39 -6.87 11.71
C GLN A 18 27.43 -5.98 10.94
N PRO A 19 27.58 -4.65 11.01
CA PRO A 19 26.73 -3.73 10.25
C PRO A 19 26.81 -4.01 8.76
N LEU A 20 25.66 -3.98 8.09
CA LEU A 20 25.62 -3.98 6.63
C LEU A 20 25.84 -2.55 6.12
N VAL A 21 26.78 -2.38 5.19
CA VAL A 21 27.08 -1.12 4.52
C VAL A 21 26.67 -1.24 3.06
N ILE A 22 25.60 -0.57 2.66
CA ILE A 22 25.08 -0.60 1.30
C ILE A 22 25.39 0.74 0.64
N ARG A 23 26.20 0.71 -0.43
CA ARG A 23 26.59 1.91 -1.17
C ARG A 23 25.86 1.99 -2.51
N ALA A 24 25.50 3.20 -2.93
CA ALA A 24 24.94 3.49 -4.25
C ALA A 24 25.32 4.90 -4.71
N ALA A 25 25.12 5.17 -6.00
CA ALA A 25 25.32 6.52 -6.53
C ALA A 25 24.38 7.55 -5.90
N ARG A 26 23.18 7.15 -5.52
CA ARG A 26 22.16 8.04 -4.94
C ARG A 26 21.35 7.35 -3.86
N VAL A 27 20.95 8.13 -2.86
CA VAL A 27 19.93 7.76 -1.86
C VAL A 27 18.85 8.84 -1.87
N ILE A 28 17.61 8.47 -2.15
CA ILE A 28 16.41 9.29 -1.99
C ILE A 28 15.80 8.91 -0.63
N ASP A 29 15.63 9.89 0.27
CA ASP A 29 15.24 9.60 1.65
C ASP A 29 13.72 9.33 1.85
N GLY A 30 12.91 9.53 0.81
CA GLY A 30 11.45 9.44 0.86
C GLY A 30 10.75 10.71 1.40
N ARG A 31 11.49 11.73 1.78
CA ARG A 31 10.99 13.03 2.29
C ARG A 31 11.38 14.22 1.42
N GLY A 32 11.90 13.99 0.24
CA GLY A 32 12.25 15.02 -0.71
C GLY A 32 13.72 15.36 -0.79
N HIS A 33 14.62 14.66 -0.05
CA HIS A 33 16.05 14.90 -0.10
C HIS A 33 16.77 13.81 -0.88
N VAL A 34 17.86 14.20 -1.54
CA VAL A 34 18.76 13.29 -2.28
C VAL A 34 20.16 13.44 -1.73
N THR A 35 20.81 12.32 -1.45
CA THR A 35 22.23 12.28 -1.10
C THR A 35 22.95 11.53 -2.22
N GLU A 36 23.84 12.25 -2.94
CA GLU A 36 24.70 11.66 -3.95
C GLU A 36 25.88 10.96 -3.31
N ASP A 37 26.39 9.89 -3.97
CA ASP A 37 27.53 9.11 -3.51
C ASP A 37 27.37 8.71 -2.04
N ALA A 38 26.37 7.92 -1.74
CA ALA A 38 25.94 7.66 -0.36
C ALA A 38 26.01 6.18 0.00
N ALA A 39 26.13 5.91 1.30
CA ALA A 39 25.95 4.59 1.88
C ALA A 39 24.96 4.60 3.03
N VAL A 40 24.13 3.57 3.09
CA VAL A 40 23.19 3.31 4.19
C VAL A 40 23.80 2.23 5.08
N ILE A 41 23.89 2.49 6.38
CA ILE A 41 24.39 1.54 7.37
C ILE A 41 23.20 0.96 8.13
N ILE A 42 23.18 -0.37 8.23
CA ILE A 42 22.07 -1.14 8.78
C ILE A 42 22.62 -2.09 9.85
N GLU A 43 21.97 -2.10 11.01
CA GLU A 43 22.21 -3.06 12.09
C GLU A 43 20.91 -3.80 12.42
N GLY A 44 20.91 -5.11 12.26
CA GLY A 44 19.70 -5.91 12.40
C GLY A 44 18.62 -5.47 11.41
N SER A 45 17.47 -5.02 11.92
CA SER A 45 16.35 -4.53 11.09
C SER A 45 16.31 -3.00 10.92
N LYS A 46 17.29 -2.27 11.47
CA LYS A 46 17.23 -0.80 11.55
C LYS A 46 18.32 -0.12 10.75
N ILE A 47 17.95 1.01 10.16
CA ILE A 47 18.90 1.97 9.61
C ILE A 47 19.58 2.70 10.77
N VAL A 48 20.90 2.69 10.80
CA VAL A 48 21.70 3.37 11.83
C VAL A 48 22.06 4.78 11.40
N ARG A 49 22.50 4.94 10.14
CA ARG A 49 22.90 6.25 9.56
C ARG A 49 23.07 6.18 8.05
N ILE A 50 23.12 7.37 7.46
CA ILE A 50 23.49 7.58 6.06
C ILE A 50 24.85 8.29 6.06
N ILE A 51 25.73 7.91 5.14
CA ILE A 51 27.04 8.53 4.93
C ILE A 51 27.08 9.10 3.52
N SER A 52 27.43 10.38 3.38
CA SER A 52 27.77 11.01 2.10
C SER A 52 29.23 10.81 1.75
N ASN A 53 29.62 11.01 0.48
CA ASN A 53 30.98 10.79 -0.03
C ASN A 53 31.48 9.36 0.23
N ALA A 54 30.61 8.39 -0.04
CA ALA A 54 30.82 6.99 0.30
C ALA A 54 31.84 6.26 -0.61
N LYS A 55 32.32 6.88 -1.71
CA LYS A 55 33.35 6.33 -2.59
C LYS A 55 34.63 5.96 -1.85
N ALA A 56 34.97 6.70 -0.79
CA ALA A 56 36.17 6.46 0.02
C ALA A 56 35.99 5.31 1.04
N LEU A 57 34.81 4.76 1.24
CA LEU A 57 34.56 3.68 2.20
C LEU A 57 35.21 2.38 1.73
N LYS A 58 36.04 1.76 2.61
CA LYS A 58 36.74 0.51 2.33
C LYS A 58 35.89 -0.73 2.66
N ASN A 59 35.01 -0.66 3.65
CA ASN A 59 34.25 -1.80 4.16
C ASN A 59 32.79 -1.73 3.69
N VAL A 60 32.59 -1.78 2.36
CA VAL A 60 31.26 -1.84 1.76
C VAL A 60 30.83 -3.31 1.66
N THR A 61 29.69 -3.64 2.24
CA THR A 61 29.14 -5.01 2.20
C THR A 61 28.43 -5.28 0.87
N ILE A 62 27.67 -4.30 0.38
CA ILE A 62 26.95 -4.37 -0.90
C ILE A 62 27.20 -3.06 -1.65
N ASP A 63 27.75 -3.18 -2.83
CA ASP A 63 27.96 -2.06 -3.75
C ASP A 63 26.94 -2.14 -4.89
N LEU A 64 26.02 -1.19 -4.93
CA LEU A 64 24.96 -1.12 -5.93
C LEU A 64 25.35 -0.25 -7.15
N GLY A 65 26.58 0.31 -7.17
CA GLY A 65 27.08 1.08 -8.30
C GLY A 65 26.23 2.32 -8.60
N ASP A 66 25.81 2.47 -9.88
CA ASP A 66 25.09 3.66 -10.36
C ASP A 66 23.61 3.72 -9.96
N ARG A 67 23.11 2.74 -9.21
CA ARG A 67 21.72 2.63 -8.80
C ARG A 67 21.30 3.72 -7.82
N THR A 68 19.99 3.87 -7.68
CA THR A 68 19.36 4.75 -6.69
C THR A 68 18.70 3.91 -5.61
N ILE A 69 19.12 4.08 -4.35
CA ILE A 69 18.44 3.52 -3.18
C ILE A 69 17.30 4.47 -2.78
N MET A 70 16.16 3.90 -2.43
CA MET A 70 15.02 4.61 -1.85
C MET A 70 14.30 3.72 -0.84
N PRO A 71 13.37 4.25 0.00
CA PRO A 71 12.51 3.41 0.82
C PRO A 71 11.75 2.44 -0.07
N GLY A 72 11.47 1.25 0.43
CA GLY A 72 10.55 0.33 -0.22
C GLY A 72 9.19 0.98 -0.41
N GLY A 73 8.54 0.73 -1.55
CA GLY A 73 7.23 1.27 -1.86
C GLY A 73 6.17 0.84 -0.84
N ILE A 74 5.22 1.72 -0.61
CA ILE A 74 4.06 1.49 0.27
C ILE A 74 2.82 1.74 -0.56
N ASP A 75 2.03 0.70 -0.79
CA ASP A 75 0.76 0.77 -1.54
C ASP A 75 -0.40 0.76 -0.55
N THR A 76 -1.17 1.85 -0.50
CA THR A 76 -2.23 2.06 0.48
C THR A 76 -3.56 1.40 0.09
N HIS A 77 -3.63 0.79 -1.10
CA HIS A 77 -4.84 0.12 -1.58
C HIS A 77 -4.50 -1.04 -2.53
N VAL A 78 -4.58 -2.26 -2.02
CA VAL A 78 -4.49 -3.48 -2.82
C VAL A 78 -5.56 -4.48 -2.39
N HIS A 79 -5.77 -5.51 -3.21
CA HIS A 79 -6.54 -6.71 -2.90
C HIS A 79 -5.63 -7.92 -3.08
N ILE A 80 -4.75 -8.18 -2.10
CA ILE A 80 -3.66 -9.17 -2.23
C ILE A 80 -4.18 -10.60 -2.45
N GLY A 81 -5.37 -10.90 -1.97
CA GLY A 81 -6.04 -12.18 -2.15
C GLY A 81 -6.63 -12.40 -3.54
N TRP A 82 -6.82 -11.34 -4.36
CA TRP A 82 -7.47 -11.48 -5.65
C TRP A 82 -6.49 -11.99 -6.72
N HIS A 83 -6.88 -13.04 -7.43
CA HIS A 83 -6.03 -13.76 -8.40
C HIS A 83 -6.86 -14.30 -9.56
N PHE A 84 -6.19 -14.75 -10.60
CA PHE A 84 -6.81 -15.57 -11.64
C PHE A 84 -6.70 -17.05 -11.24
N ASP A 85 -7.83 -17.75 -11.24
CA ASP A 85 -7.87 -19.19 -10.96
C ASP A 85 -7.02 -19.96 -11.99
N ALA A 86 -6.19 -20.89 -11.51
CA ALA A 86 -5.33 -21.70 -12.38
C ALA A 86 -6.12 -22.70 -13.26
N LYS A 87 -7.37 -23.04 -12.91
CA LYS A 87 -8.20 -24.02 -13.62
C LYS A 87 -8.91 -23.42 -14.82
N ASP A 88 -9.47 -22.21 -14.67
CA ASP A 88 -10.26 -21.57 -15.73
C ASP A 88 -9.70 -20.20 -16.19
N GLY A 89 -8.68 -19.70 -15.48
CA GLY A 89 -8.04 -18.42 -15.76
C GLY A 89 -8.90 -17.20 -15.45
N ARG A 90 -10.02 -17.36 -14.74
CA ARG A 90 -10.94 -16.26 -14.44
C ARG A 90 -10.60 -15.58 -13.14
N SER A 91 -11.01 -14.34 -13.01
CA SER A 91 -10.90 -13.61 -11.74
C SER A 91 -11.92 -14.14 -10.74
N HIS A 92 -11.46 -14.36 -9.52
CA HIS A 92 -12.30 -14.68 -8.39
C HIS A 92 -12.10 -13.63 -7.31
N ASP A 93 -12.96 -12.63 -7.31
CA ASP A 93 -13.03 -11.56 -6.32
C ASP A 93 -14.12 -11.80 -5.26
N ASP A 94 -15.01 -12.77 -5.50
CA ASP A 94 -16.07 -13.19 -4.58
C ASP A 94 -15.80 -14.62 -4.09
N GLU A 95 -15.77 -14.80 -2.76
CA GLU A 95 -15.56 -16.12 -2.14
C GLU A 95 -16.64 -17.14 -2.49
N THR A 96 -17.85 -16.67 -2.87
CA THR A 96 -18.99 -17.53 -3.19
C THR A 96 -18.84 -18.24 -4.54
N ASP A 97 -18.07 -17.69 -5.47
CA ASP A 97 -17.88 -18.20 -6.83
C ASP A 97 -16.57 -19.00 -7.00
N ARG A 98 -15.76 -19.11 -5.93
CA ARG A 98 -14.47 -19.79 -5.99
C ARG A 98 -14.62 -21.30 -5.98
N ASN A 99 -14.17 -21.95 -7.05
CA ASN A 99 -13.97 -23.41 -7.11
C ASN A 99 -12.67 -23.86 -6.39
N GLU A 100 -12.28 -23.16 -5.33
CA GLU A 100 -11.05 -23.41 -4.60
C GLU A 100 -11.30 -23.50 -3.10
N THR A 101 -10.40 -24.17 -2.41
CA THR A 101 -10.42 -24.25 -0.96
C THR A 101 -9.78 -22.98 -0.35
N PRO A 102 -10.11 -22.60 0.90
CA PRO A 102 -9.42 -21.49 1.59
C PRO A 102 -7.89 -21.66 1.64
N GLN A 103 -7.40 -22.91 1.64
CA GLN A 103 -5.97 -23.22 1.60
C GLN A 103 -5.34 -22.87 0.25
N GLU A 104 -6.03 -23.16 -0.86
CA GLU A 104 -5.60 -22.76 -2.20
C GLU A 104 -5.59 -21.25 -2.33
N SER A 105 -6.64 -20.55 -1.86
CA SER A 105 -6.72 -19.08 -1.86
C SER A 105 -5.53 -18.43 -1.14
N VAL A 106 -5.10 -18.96 0.01
CA VAL A 106 -3.92 -18.45 0.74
C VAL A 106 -2.64 -18.63 -0.08
N LEU A 107 -2.51 -19.72 -0.83
CA LEU A 107 -1.34 -19.95 -1.69
C LEU A 107 -1.28 -18.95 -2.85
N TYR A 108 -2.40 -18.67 -3.53
CA TYR A 108 -2.47 -17.62 -4.55
C TYR A 108 -2.16 -16.23 -3.98
N ALA A 109 -2.70 -15.94 -2.80
CA ALA A 109 -2.38 -14.68 -2.12
C ALA A 109 -0.89 -14.58 -1.75
N ALA A 110 -0.24 -15.70 -1.39
CA ALA A 110 1.20 -15.74 -1.13
C ALA A 110 2.03 -15.50 -2.40
N GLU A 111 1.62 -16.05 -3.56
CA GLU A 111 2.25 -15.75 -4.85
C GLU A 111 2.15 -14.26 -5.19
N ASN A 112 0.97 -13.66 -5.01
CA ASN A 112 0.78 -12.22 -5.21
C ASN A 112 1.65 -11.40 -4.26
N ALA A 113 1.79 -11.81 -3.00
CA ALA A 113 2.65 -11.15 -2.02
C ALA A 113 4.13 -11.20 -2.44
N VAL A 114 4.61 -12.33 -2.95
CA VAL A 114 5.97 -12.45 -3.49
C VAL A 114 6.17 -11.51 -4.67
N ARG A 115 5.28 -11.54 -5.67
CA ARG A 115 5.36 -10.66 -6.86
C ARG A 115 5.34 -9.18 -6.46
N THR A 116 4.49 -8.81 -5.50
CA THR A 116 4.37 -7.44 -4.99
C THR A 116 5.68 -6.99 -4.31
N LEU A 117 6.30 -7.86 -3.50
CA LEU A 117 7.58 -7.58 -2.86
C LEU A 117 8.71 -7.48 -3.90
N GLU A 118 8.74 -8.38 -4.88
CA GLU A 118 9.69 -8.35 -5.99
C GLU A 118 9.56 -7.10 -6.85
N GLY A 119 8.35 -6.57 -7.01
CA GLY A 119 8.06 -5.28 -7.63
C GLY A 119 8.50 -4.06 -6.80
N GLY A 120 9.14 -4.27 -5.64
CA GLY A 120 9.68 -3.19 -4.80
C GLY A 120 8.72 -2.63 -3.76
N ILE A 121 7.52 -3.21 -3.61
CA ILE A 121 6.55 -2.79 -2.59
C ILE A 121 6.80 -3.59 -1.31
N THR A 122 7.26 -2.92 -0.26
CA THR A 122 7.61 -3.56 1.02
C THR A 122 6.50 -3.51 2.06
N THR A 123 5.48 -2.68 1.85
CA THR A 123 4.28 -2.58 2.69
C THR A 123 3.04 -2.38 1.82
N VAL A 124 1.96 -3.07 2.15
CA VAL A 124 0.65 -2.91 1.52
C VAL A 124 -0.46 -2.77 2.56
N GLN A 125 -1.50 -2.02 2.21
CA GLN A 125 -2.79 -2.09 2.87
C GLN A 125 -3.75 -2.87 1.98
N SER A 126 -4.09 -4.11 2.36
CA SER A 126 -5.05 -4.94 1.65
C SER A 126 -6.45 -4.69 2.19
N LEU A 127 -7.33 -4.21 1.30
CA LEU A 127 -8.64 -3.70 1.71
C LEU A 127 -9.76 -4.75 1.63
N GLY A 128 -9.39 -5.98 1.91
CA GLY A 128 -10.33 -7.03 2.25
C GLY A 128 -10.21 -8.29 1.43
N ALA A 129 -10.01 -9.34 2.14
CA ALA A 129 -10.33 -10.74 1.94
C ALA A 129 -9.94 -11.48 3.23
N PRO A 130 -10.71 -12.45 3.72
CA PRO A 130 -10.40 -13.21 4.94
C PRO A 130 -9.04 -13.92 4.90
N VAL A 131 -8.54 -14.27 3.71
CA VAL A 131 -7.22 -14.89 3.49
C VAL A 131 -6.04 -13.96 3.81
N ASP A 132 -6.26 -12.65 3.84
CA ASP A 132 -5.21 -11.65 4.13
C ASP A 132 -4.63 -11.84 5.53
N LYS A 133 -5.48 -12.17 6.51
CA LYS A 133 -5.05 -12.30 7.91
C LYS A 133 -4.06 -13.44 8.12
N PRO A 134 -4.33 -14.70 7.75
CA PRO A 134 -3.35 -15.79 7.89
C PRO A 134 -2.08 -15.55 7.07
N LEU A 135 -2.17 -14.92 5.90
CA LEU A 135 -1.02 -14.52 5.09
C LEU A 135 -0.18 -13.47 5.80
N ARG A 136 -0.80 -12.37 6.27
CA ARG A 136 -0.16 -11.31 7.06
C ARG A 136 0.63 -11.91 8.22
N ASP A 137 -0.02 -12.77 9.01
CA ASP A 137 0.55 -13.34 10.21
C ASP A 137 1.72 -14.28 9.88
N ALA A 138 1.67 -15.02 8.76
CA ALA A 138 2.78 -15.88 8.30
C ALA A 138 3.99 -15.04 7.84
N ILE A 139 3.75 -13.96 7.08
CA ILE A 139 4.80 -13.03 6.64
C ILE A 139 5.42 -12.31 7.84
N ALA A 140 4.60 -11.86 8.81
CA ALA A 140 5.08 -11.16 10.01
C ALA A 140 5.98 -12.04 10.89
N ARG A 141 5.72 -13.35 10.95
CA ARG A 141 6.60 -14.34 11.62
C ARG A 141 7.86 -14.67 10.83
N GLY A 142 8.00 -14.17 9.59
CA GLY A 142 9.12 -14.50 8.70
C GLY A 142 9.05 -15.92 8.11
N THR A 143 7.89 -16.56 8.14
CA THR A 143 7.68 -17.91 7.59
C THR A 143 7.55 -17.88 6.07
N LEU A 144 6.95 -16.80 5.53
CA LEU A 144 6.79 -16.56 4.10
C LEU A 144 7.45 -15.23 3.71
N PRO A 145 8.02 -15.12 2.50
CA PRO A 145 8.40 -13.84 1.92
C PRO A 145 7.15 -13.04 1.53
N GLY A 146 7.21 -11.73 1.65
CA GLY A 146 6.12 -10.83 1.27
C GLY A 146 6.27 -9.44 1.88
N PRO A 147 5.48 -8.44 1.44
CA PRO A 147 5.43 -7.12 2.03
C PRO A 147 4.84 -7.21 3.46
N ARG A 148 5.03 -6.17 4.26
CA ARG A 148 4.18 -5.96 5.44
C ARG A 148 2.75 -5.76 4.97
N ILE A 149 1.81 -6.54 5.50
CA ILE A 149 0.39 -6.42 5.17
C ILE A 149 -0.33 -5.78 6.35
N LEU A 150 -1.13 -4.74 6.06
CA LEU A 150 -2.21 -4.29 6.92
C LEU A 150 -3.51 -4.71 6.22
N THR A 151 -4.44 -5.32 6.96
CA THR A 151 -5.65 -5.86 6.35
C THR A 151 -6.93 -5.34 6.97
N ALA A 152 -7.96 -5.15 6.13
CA ALA A 152 -9.34 -4.91 6.56
C ALA A 152 -10.07 -6.22 6.93
N ILE A 153 -9.50 -7.37 6.62
CA ILE A 153 -10.09 -8.72 6.75
C ILE A 153 -11.35 -8.84 5.88
N ASP A 154 -12.41 -8.10 6.22
CA ASP A 154 -13.70 -8.15 5.51
C ASP A 154 -14.26 -6.72 5.38
N PRO A 155 -14.63 -6.26 4.18
CA PRO A 155 -15.16 -4.92 3.99
C PRO A 155 -16.63 -4.79 4.44
N ILE A 156 -17.00 -3.62 4.95
CA ILE A 156 -18.40 -3.27 5.24
C ILE A 156 -19.07 -2.78 3.94
N SER A 157 -19.94 -3.60 3.36
CA SER A 157 -20.64 -3.32 2.10
C SER A 157 -22.18 -3.35 2.22
N ASP A 158 -22.74 -3.97 3.26
CA ASP A 158 -24.20 -4.08 3.43
C ASP A 158 -24.80 -2.74 3.90
N ASN A 159 -25.33 -1.99 2.96
CA ASN A 159 -25.94 -0.68 3.19
C ASN A 159 -27.35 -0.74 3.84
N LYS A 160 -27.86 -1.92 4.16
CA LYS A 160 -29.14 -2.10 4.85
C LYS A 160 -28.98 -2.17 6.37
N LEU A 161 -27.75 -2.29 6.87
CA LEU A 161 -27.46 -2.34 8.30
C LEU A 161 -27.83 -1.01 8.98
N SER A 162 -28.42 -1.11 10.19
CA SER A 162 -28.65 0.08 11.02
C SER A 162 -27.31 0.68 11.50
N PRO A 163 -27.29 1.95 11.93
CA PRO A 163 -26.09 2.54 12.52
C PRO A 163 -25.53 1.72 13.71
N GLU A 164 -26.36 1.10 14.52
CA GLU A 164 -25.97 0.21 15.62
C GLU A 164 -25.28 -1.06 15.09
N ALA A 165 -25.84 -1.67 14.04
CA ALA A 165 -25.26 -2.85 13.41
C ALA A 165 -23.95 -2.52 12.70
N MET A 166 -23.80 -1.29 12.15
CA MET A 166 -22.52 -0.80 11.61
C MET A 166 -21.44 -0.71 12.70
N ARG A 167 -21.75 -0.19 13.90
CA ARG A 167 -20.81 -0.18 15.02
C ARG A 167 -20.41 -1.60 15.42
N ALA A 168 -21.38 -2.50 15.54
CA ALA A 168 -21.11 -3.90 15.87
C ALA A 168 -20.23 -4.61 14.82
N ALA A 169 -20.36 -4.26 13.53
CA ALA A 169 -19.50 -4.75 12.48
C ALA A 169 -18.05 -4.24 12.67
N VAL A 170 -17.85 -2.98 13.02
CA VAL A 170 -16.53 -2.41 13.33
C VAL A 170 -15.91 -3.09 14.55
N ASP A 171 -16.70 -3.29 15.64
CA ASP A 171 -16.25 -3.99 16.84
C ASP A 171 -15.81 -5.42 16.54
N LYS A 172 -16.56 -6.12 15.68
CA LYS A 172 -16.22 -7.49 15.24
C LYS A 172 -14.87 -7.48 14.51
N LEU A 173 -14.69 -6.62 13.51
CA LEU A 173 -13.44 -6.53 12.74
C LEU A 173 -12.24 -6.19 13.64
N ALA A 174 -12.41 -5.27 14.58
CA ALA A 174 -11.38 -4.95 15.57
C ALA A 174 -11.03 -6.18 16.43
N GLY A 175 -12.04 -6.91 16.91
CA GLY A 175 -11.87 -8.14 17.69
C GLY A 175 -11.18 -9.27 16.92
N GLU A 176 -11.36 -9.32 15.60
CA GLU A 176 -10.70 -10.27 14.70
C GLU A 176 -9.27 -9.83 14.34
N GLY A 177 -8.87 -8.60 14.70
CA GLY A 177 -7.52 -8.07 14.51
C GLY A 177 -7.31 -7.41 13.15
N ALA A 178 -8.34 -6.75 12.60
CA ALA A 178 -8.20 -5.86 11.44
C ALA A 178 -7.28 -4.67 11.78
N ASP A 179 -6.49 -4.24 10.82
CA ASP A 179 -5.58 -3.08 10.93
C ASP A 179 -6.25 -1.78 10.43
N VAL A 180 -7.32 -1.93 9.68
CA VAL A 180 -8.10 -0.87 9.03
C VAL A 180 -9.52 -1.37 8.79
N VAL A 181 -10.50 -0.46 8.76
CA VAL A 181 -11.86 -0.75 8.30
C VAL A 181 -11.99 -0.31 6.85
N LYS A 182 -12.47 -1.19 5.96
CA LYS A 182 -12.86 -0.84 4.58
C LYS A 182 -14.37 -0.69 4.50
N VAL A 183 -14.82 0.39 3.83
CA VAL A 183 -16.26 0.67 3.61
C VAL A 183 -16.51 0.93 2.13
N PHE A 184 -17.61 0.39 1.61
CA PHE A 184 -18.14 0.74 0.30
C PHE A 184 -19.29 1.75 0.46
N ALA A 185 -18.97 3.06 0.40
CA ALA A 185 -19.93 4.15 0.55
C ALA A 185 -20.64 4.54 -0.76
N SER A 186 -20.22 3.98 -1.88
CA SER A 186 -20.86 4.13 -3.19
C SER A 186 -20.90 2.82 -3.95
N GLN A 187 -21.75 2.77 -4.98
CA GLN A 187 -21.65 1.74 -6.01
C GLN A 187 -20.30 1.82 -6.73
N SER A 188 -19.89 0.71 -7.36
CA SER A 188 -18.76 0.71 -8.29
C SER A 188 -18.99 1.71 -9.42
N ILE A 189 -17.89 2.22 -9.99
CA ILE A 189 -17.93 3.07 -11.19
C ILE A 189 -18.57 2.34 -12.37
N ARG A 190 -18.50 1.00 -12.42
CA ARG A 190 -19.17 0.15 -13.41
C ARG A 190 -20.69 0.30 -13.37
N ASN A 191 -21.24 0.68 -12.20
CA ASN A 191 -22.65 0.90 -11.95
C ASN A 191 -22.99 2.40 -11.73
N GLY A 192 -22.08 3.31 -12.15
CA GLY A 192 -22.31 4.76 -12.09
C GLY A 192 -21.95 5.45 -10.79
N GLY A 193 -21.43 4.75 -9.76
CA GLY A 193 -20.85 5.35 -8.56
C GLY A 193 -21.83 6.08 -7.63
N ALA A 194 -23.14 5.75 -7.66
CA ALA A 194 -24.15 6.37 -6.80
C ALA A 194 -23.88 6.08 -5.30
N PRO A 195 -24.19 7.03 -4.38
CA PRO A 195 -23.97 6.83 -2.94
C PRO A 195 -24.87 5.69 -2.41
N THR A 196 -24.34 4.87 -1.50
CA THR A 196 -25.03 3.72 -0.90
C THR A 196 -25.22 3.86 0.61
N MET A 197 -24.32 4.55 1.31
CA MET A 197 -24.38 4.73 2.77
C MET A 197 -24.98 6.10 3.14
N SER A 198 -25.79 6.15 4.21
CA SER A 198 -26.28 7.41 4.78
C SER A 198 -25.22 8.11 5.62
N GLN A 199 -25.43 9.38 6.01
CA GLN A 199 -24.53 10.09 6.92
C GLN A 199 -24.48 9.38 8.28
N GLU A 200 -25.61 8.95 8.83
CA GLU A 200 -25.70 8.28 10.13
C GLU A 200 -24.92 6.94 10.14
N GLN A 201 -24.94 6.21 9.02
CA GLN A 201 -24.13 4.99 8.85
C GLN A 201 -22.64 5.30 8.82
N MET A 202 -22.23 6.32 8.06
CA MET A 202 -20.82 6.74 8.01
C MET A 202 -20.33 7.25 9.36
N ASP A 203 -21.13 8.06 10.07
CA ASP A 203 -20.83 8.54 11.43
C ASP A 203 -20.68 7.37 12.42
N ALA A 204 -21.53 6.35 12.29
CA ALA A 204 -21.47 5.16 13.13
C ALA A 204 -20.15 4.39 12.90
N ILE A 205 -19.78 4.15 11.63
CA ILE A 205 -18.57 3.41 11.28
C ILE A 205 -17.31 4.18 11.68
N CYS A 206 -17.16 5.43 11.21
CA CYS A 206 -15.93 6.18 11.43
C CYS A 206 -15.78 6.62 12.89
N GLY A 207 -16.91 6.91 13.56
CA GLY A 207 -16.94 7.21 14.99
C GLY A 207 -16.52 6.02 15.86
N GLU A 208 -16.98 4.80 15.53
CA GLU A 208 -16.58 3.59 16.27
C GLU A 208 -15.14 3.20 16.01
N ALA A 209 -14.74 3.21 14.73
CA ALA A 209 -13.34 2.95 14.36
C ALA A 209 -12.36 3.90 15.08
N LYS A 210 -12.69 5.19 15.19
CA LYS A 210 -11.89 6.18 15.93
C LYS A 210 -11.73 5.82 17.41
N LYS A 211 -12.78 5.34 18.08
CA LYS A 211 -12.72 4.90 19.49
C LYS A 211 -11.77 3.70 19.67
N LEU A 212 -11.74 2.83 18.66
CA LEU A 212 -10.90 1.64 18.62
C LEU A 212 -9.50 1.89 18.02
N HIS A 213 -9.17 3.15 17.74
CA HIS A 213 -7.91 3.56 17.10
C HIS A 213 -7.67 2.91 15.72
N LEU A 214 -8.74 2.55 15.02
CA LEU A 214 -8.69 2.04 13.66
C LEU A 214 -8.85 3.17 12.64
N ARG A 215 -8.15 3.05 11.52
CA ARG A 215 -8.32 3.89 10.34
C ARG A 215 -9.51 3.37 9.51
N VAL A 216 -10.09 4.24 8.69
CA VAL A 216 -11.19 3.87 7.78
C VAL A 216 -10.82 4.31 6.36
N ALA A 217 -10.75 3.35 5.44
CA ALA A 217 -10.57 3.56 4.00
C ALA A 217 -11.93 3.42 3.29
N VAL A 218 -12.34 4.42 2.53
CA VAL A 218 -13.70 4.52 1.98
C VAL A 218 -13.69 4.52 0.46
N HIS A 219 -14.23 3.46 -0.14
CA HIS A 219 -14.59 3.45 -1.56
C HIS A 219 -15.74 4.45 -1.79
N ALA A 220 -15.47 5.54 -2.49
CA ALA A 220 -16.45 6.59 -2.76
C ALA A 220 -16.13 7.29 -4.10
N HIS A 221 -17.05 7.22 -5.07
CA HIS A 221 -16.84 7.81 -6.39
C HIS A 221 -17.46 9.19 -6.55
N GLY A 222 -18.63 9.44 -5.99
CA GLY A 222 -19.38 10.67 -6.23
C GLY A 222 -19.29 11.67 -5.07
N PRO A 223 -19.68 12.94 -5.33
CA PRO A 223 -19.59 14.03 -4.35
C PRO A 223 -20.25 13.72 -3.03
N GLU A 224 -21.47 13.17 -3.06
CA GLU A 224 -22.23 12.93 -1.84
C GLU A 224 -21.62 11.84 -0.95
N SER A 225 -21.14 10.73 -1.53
CA SER A 225 -20.47 9.68 -0.76
C SER A 225 -19.15 10.18 -0.16
N VAL A 226 -18.37 10.98 -0.90
CA VAL A 226 -17.12 11.58 -0.41
C VAL A 226 -17.40 12.56 0.73
N ARG A 227 -18.39 13.46 0.58
CA ARG A 227 -18.74 14.43 1.63
C ARG A 227 -19.15 13.75 2.92
N ARG A 228 -20.03 12.73 2.85
CA ARG A 228 -20.45 11.95 4.01
C ARG A 228 -19.27 11.30 4.73
N ALA A 229 -18.37 10.69 4.00
CA ALA A 229 -17.19 10.04 4.56
C ALA A 229 -16.23 11.05 5.23
N VAL A 230 -15.94 12.19 4.58
CA VAL A 230 -15.08 13.23 5.12
C VAL A 230 -15.67 13.85 6.39
N LEU A 231 -16.98 14.20 6.36
CA LEU A 231 -17.66 14.79 7.51
C LEU A 231 -17.78 13.81 8.69
N ALA A 232 -17.87 12.51 8.43
CA ALA A 232 -17.81 11.46 9.45
C ALA A 232 -16.41 11.27 10.06
N GLY A 233 -15.37 11.92 9.50
CA GLY A 233 -13.98 11.84 9.98
C GLY A 233 -13.27 10.56 9.58
N CYS A 234 -13.63 9.95 8.45
CA CYS A 234 -12.93 8.81 7.90
C CYS A 234 -11.50 9.18 7.43
N THR A 235 -10.59 8.20 7.37
CA THR A 235 -9.15 8.45 7.18
C THR A 235 -8.79 8.76 5.74
N SER A 236 -9.28 7.96 4.79
CA SER A 236 -8.97 8.11 3.36
C SER A 236 -10.18 7.89 2.46
N ILE A 237 -10.15 8.57 1.32
CA ILE A 237 -11.08 8.38 0.21
C ILE A 237 -10.34 7.69 -0.92
N GLU A 238 -10.91 6.57 -1.36
CA GLU A 238 -10.42 5.77 -2.46
C GLU A 238 -11.19 6.13 -3.74
N HIS A 239 -10.48 6.28 -4.85
CA HIS A 239 -10.96 6.58 -6.20
C HIS A 239 -11.45 8.03 -6.44
N GLY A 240 -12.58 8.45 -5.90
CA GLY A 240 -13.10 9.81 -6.07
C GLY A 240 -13.36 10.24 -7.52
N VAL A 241 -13.62 9.32 -8.45
CA VAL A 241 -13.60 9.53 -9.92
C VAL A 241 -14.55 10.62 -10.42
N LEU A 242 -15.64 10.90 -9.68
CA LEU A 242 -16.74 11.79 -10.11
C LEU A 242 -16.81 13.07 -9.27
N ILE A 243 -15.81 13.35 -8.43
CA ILE A 243 -15.78 14.55 -7.58
C ILE A 243 -15.21 15.76 -8.32
N GLY A 244 -15.33 16.92 -7.69
CA GLY A 244 -14.77 18.18 -8.17
C GLY A 244 -13.96 18.90 -7.10
N GLN A 245 -13.63 20.15 -7.37
CA GLN A 245 -12.86 20.98 -6.45
C GLN A 245 -13.47 21.09 -5.04
N PRO A 246 -14.81 21.20 -4.86
CA PRO A 246 -15.41 21.31 -3.52
C PRO A 246 -15.07 20.13 -2.59
N GLU A 247 -15.07 18.91 -3.11
CA GLU A 247 -14.75 17.71 -2.32
C GLU A 247 -13.26 17.60 -2.02
N LEU A 248 -12.39 18.01 -2.97
CA LEU A 248 -10.94 18.08 -2.76
C LEU A 248 -10.58 19.12 -1.69
N ASP A 249 -11.21 20.29 -1.72
CA ASP A 249 -11.03 21.33 -0.70
C ASP A 249 -11.51 20.84 0.68
N LEU A 250 -12.65 20.15 0.73
CA LEU A 250 -13.19 19.57 1.96
C LEU A 250 -12.23 18.51 2.55
N MET A 251 -11.66 17.62 1.72
CA MET A 251 -10.67 16.66 2.18
C MET A 251 -9.41 17.36 2.71
N ALA A 252 -8.93 18.40 2.02
CA ALA A 252 -7.78 19.18 2.43
C ALA A 252 -8.02 19.91 3.77
N GLU A 253 -9.24 20.43 3.99
CA GLU A 253 -9.65 21.10 5.23
C GLU A 253 -9.70 20.12 6.41
N HIS A 254 -10.23 18.92 6.19
CA HIS A 254 -10.37 17.89 7.23
C HIS A 254 -9.12 17.01 7.41
N GLY A 255 -8.10 17.15 6.55
CA GLY A 255 -6.88 16.34 6.59
C GLY A 255 -7.09 14.89 6.14
N THR A 256 -8.18 14.60 5.44
CA THR A 256 -8.49 13.30 4.84
C THR A 256 -7.52 13.02 3.69
N TYR A 257 -6.94 11.82 3.65
CA TYR A 257 -6.07 11.41 2.55
C TYR A 257 -6.89 11.07 1.31
N PHE A 258 -6.31 11.34 0.14
CA PHE A 258 -6.90 10.99 -1.14
C PHE A 258 -6.04 9.96 -1.87
N ASP A 259 -6.62 8.82 -2.20
CA ASP A 259 -6.02 7.73 -2.98
C ASP A 259 -6.78 7.54 -4.31
N PRO A 260 -6.33 8.17 -5.40
CA PRO A 260 -7.12 8.29 -6.63
C PRO A 260 -7.18 7.05 -7.52
N ASN A 261 -6.15 6.15 -7.52
CA ASN A 261 -6.07 4.94 -8.34
C ASN A 261 -6.44 5.19 -9.82
N ILE A 262 -5.62 5.96 -10.57
CA ILE A 262 -6.05 6.56 -11.84
C ILE A 262 -5.73 5.74 -13.10
N ASP A 263 -4.80 4.76 -13.01
CA ASP A 263 -4.34 4.02 -14.19
C ASP A 263 -4.31 2.49 -14.00
N LEU A 264 -3.48 1.98 -13.09
CA LEU A 264 -3.12 0.56 -13.06
C LEU A 264 -4.35 -0.36 -13.02
N VAL A 265 -5.33 -0.05 -12.16
CA VAL A 265 -6.55 -0.86 -12.03
C VAL A 265 -7.37 -0.85 -13.32
N PHE A 266 -7.58 0.30 -13.94
CA PHE A 266 -8.34 0.41 -15.20
C PHE A 266 -7.62 -0.31 -16.34
N ARG A 267 -6.33 -0.03 -16.51
CA ARG A 267 -5.49 -0.65 -17.54
C ARG A 267 -5.48 -2.16 -17.39
N ASN A 268 -5.30 -2.67 -16.18
CA ASN A 268 -5.34 -4.10 -15.90
C ASN A 268 -6.67 -4.75 -16.27
N TYR A 269 -7.80 -4.10 -15.97
CA TYR A 269 -9.11 -4.61 -16.37
C TYR A 269 -9.27 -4.68 -17.89
N PHE A 270 -8.77 -3.68 -18.63
CA PHE A 270 -8.85 -3.69 -20.09
C PHE A 270 -7.89 -4.72 -20.72
N GLU A 271 -6.67 -4.86 -20.22
CA GLU A 271 -5.68 -5.84 -20.67
C GLU A 271 -6.17 -7.27 -20.43
N ASN A 272 -6.86 -7.51 -19.33
CA ASN A 272 -7.32 -8.81 -18.89
C ASN A 272 -8.86 -8.99 -19.01
N LYS A 273 -9.51 -8.23 -19.89
CA LYS A 273 -10.97 -8.20 -20.02
C LYS A 273 -11.60 -9.59 -20.10
N SER A 274 -11.00 -10.52 -20.83
CA SER A 274 -11.50 -11.88 -20.99
C SER A 274 -11.55 -12.69 -19.68
N HIS A 275 -10.69 -12.36 -18.74
CA HIS A 275 -10.63 -13.01 -17.44
C HIS A 275 -11.68 -12.49 -16.45
N TYR A 276 -12.21 -11.29 -16.69
CA TYR A 276 -13.22 -10.64 -15.84
C TYR A 276 -14.64 -10.69 -16.42
N LEU A 277 -14.78 -10.61 -17.75
CA LEU A 277 -16.07 -10.43 -18.41
C LEU A 277 -17.09 -11.51 -18.02
N GLY A 278 -18.26 -11.07 -17.55
CA GLY A 278 -19.36 -11.94 -17.11
C GLY A 278 -19.31 -12.34 -15.65
N ILE A 279 -18.36 -11.84 -14.86
CA ILE A 279 -18.31 -12.02 -13.39
C ILE A 279 -18.94 -10.77 -12.74
N GLY A 280 -19.93 -10.97 -11.88
CA GLY A 280 -20.58 -9.88 -11.16
C GLY A 280 -20.97 -8.71 -12.09
N ASN A 281 -20.49 -7.51 -11.80
CA ASN A 281 -20.74 -6.31 -12.58
C ASN A 281 -19.66 -6.02 -13.67
N TYR A 282 -18.78 -6.96 -13.98
CA TYR A 282 -17.84 -6.90 -15.12
C TYR A 282 -18.57 -7.27 -16.43
N THR A 283 -19.57 -6.48 -16.80
CA THR A 283 -20.34 -6.62 -18.03
C THR A 283 -19.77 -5.73 -19.13
N GLU A 284 -20.20 -5.91 -20.39
CA GLU A 284 -19.83 -4.99 -21.47
C GLU A 284 -20.17 -3.54 -21.14
N GLU A 285 -21.33 -3.31 -20.51
CA GLU A 285 -21.74 -1.97 -20.04
C GLU A 285 -20.78 -1.48 -18.95
N GLY A 286 -20.42 -2.33 -17.95
CA GLY A 286 -19.47 -2.00 -16.92
C GLY A 286 -18.10 -1.60 -17.47
N PHE A 287 -17.58 -2.31 -18.47
CA PHE A 287 -16.36 -1.94 -19.18
C PHE A 287 -16.49 -0.61 -19.95
N SER A 288 -17.65 -0.35 -20.53
CA SER A 288 -17.95 0.94 -21.18
C SER A 288 -17.94 2.09 -20.17
N GLN A 289 -18.55 1.91 -19.00
CA GLN A 289 -18.52 2.90 -17.90
C GLN A 289 -17.10 3.15 -17.39
N MET A 290 -16.29 2.10 -17.18
CA MET A 290 -14.87 2.26 -16.81
C MET A 290 -14.10 3.07 -17.86
N LYS A 291 -14.31 2.81 -19.15
CA LYS A 291 -13.67 3.58 -20.21
C LYS A 291 -14.00 5.07 -20.17
N LEU A 292 -15.26 5.41 -19.84
CA LEU A 292 -15.70 6.79 -19.64
C LEU A 292 -15.17 7.42 -18.35
N ALA A 293 -14.80 6.60 -17.38
CA ALA A 293 -14.28 7.03 -16.08
C ALA A 293 -12.79 7.44 -16.14
N VAL A 294 -11.98 6.77 -16.97
CA VAL A 294 -10.52 7.02 -17.05
C VAL A 294 -10.16 8.50 -17.23
N PRO A 295 -10.70 9.25 -18.23
CA PRO A 295 -10.37 10.67 -18.38
C PRO A 295 -10.86 11.52 -17.20
N LYS A 296 -11.93 11.12 -16.52
CA LYS A 296 -12.45 11.82 -15.32
C LYS A 296 -11.51 11.61 -14.13
N ALA A 297 -11.06 10.38 -13.91
CA ALA A 297 -10.08 10.06 -12.85
C ALA A 297 -8.79 10.88 -13.03
N LEU A 298 -8.27 10.94 -14.26
CA LEU A 298 -7.11 11.77 -14.59
C LEU A 298 -7.36 13.25 -14.30
N HIS A 299 -8.52 13.78 -14.70
CA HIS A 299 -8.88 15.19 -14.44
C HIS A 299 -8.96 15.49 -12.94
N VAL A 300 -9.64 14.65 -12.16
CA VAL A 300 -9.73 14.81 -10.70
C VAL A 300 -8.33 14.73 -10.06
N PHE A 301 -7.48 13.83 -10.51
CA PHE A 301 -6.10 13.75 -10.04
C PHE A 301 -5.33 15.06 -10.29
N GLN A 302 -5.46 15.64 -11.49
CA GLN A 302 -4.82 16.92 -11.81
C GLN A 302 -5.32 18.08 -10.94
N LEU A 303 -6.64 18.12 -10.65
CA LEU A 303 -7.20 19.07 -9.67
C LEU A 303 -6.64 18.82 -8.27
N ALA A 304 -6.53 17.57 -7.85
CA ALA A 304 -5.99 17.19 -6.55
C ALA A 304 -4.54 17.64 -6.37
N LEU A 305 -3.69 17.50 -7.41
CA LEU A 305 -2.31 18.01 -7.38
C LEU A 305 -2.23 19.54 -7.24
N ALA A 306 -3.23 20.26 -7.71
CA ALA A 306 -3.33 21.71 -7.61
C ALA A 306 -3.97 22.17 -6.30
N THR A 307 -4.61 21.29 -5.53
CA THR A 307 -5.32 21.61 -4.30
C THR A 307 -4.34 21.77 -3.12
N PRO A 308 -4.20 22.94 -2.54
CA PRO A 308 -3.26 23.18 -1.45
C PRO A 308 -3.57 22.30 -0.22
N ARG A 309 -2.52 21.77 0.40
CA ARG A 309 -2.59 20.93 1.61
C ARG A 309 -3.30 19.59 1.47
N LEU A 310 -3.88 19.26 0.31
CA LEU A 310 -4.45 17.94 0.09
C LEU A 310 -3.33 16.89 0.08
N LYS A 311 -3.51 15.83 0.84
CA LYS A 311 -2.58 14.72 0.97
C LYS A 311 -2.96 13.61 -0.02
N VAL A 312 -2.31 13.61 -1.19
CA VAL A 312 -2.53 12.59 -2.23
C VAL A 312 -1.54 11.45 -2.02
N VAL A 313 -2.04 10.29 -1.61
CA VAL A 313 -1.24 9.09 -1.35
C VAL A 313 -1.19 8.17 -2.57
N PHE A 314 -0.34 7.16 -2.48
CA PHE A 314 -0.17 6.15 -3.51
C PHE A 314 -0.87 4.86 -3.12
N GLY A 315 -1.91 4.52 -3.85
CA GLY A 315 -2.51 3.21 -3.91
C GLY A 315 -2.81 2.86 -5.36
N THR A 316 -2.94 1.58 -5.63
CA THR A 316 -3.10 1.07 -7.01
C THR A 316 -4.42 0.38 -7.25
N ASP A 317 -5.12 -0.02 -6.19
CA ASP A 317 -6.24 -0.96 -6.26
C ASP A 317 -5.82 -2.24 -7.01
N ALA A 318 -4.61 -2.74 -6.68
CA ALA A 318 -4.06 -3.93 -7.35
C ALA A 318 -4.92 -5.15 -7.07
N VAL A 319 -5.38 -5.76 -8.17
CA VAL A 319 -6.25 -6.94 -8.25
C VAL A 319 -5.57 -8.05 -9.07
N ALA A 320 -6.27 -9.13 -9.37
CA ALA A 320 -5.78 -10.22 -10.23
C ALA A 320 -5.11 -9.66 -11.51
N GLY A 321 -3.87 -10.08 -11.79
CA GLY A 321 -3.09 -9.65 -12.96
C GLY A 321 -2.24 -8.38 -12.79
N SER A 322 -2.39 -7.62 -11.70
CA SER A 322 -1.65 -6.36 -11.49
C SER A 322 -0.62 -6.40 -10.37
N HIS A 323 -0.59 -7.44 -9.55
CA HIS A 323 0.40 -7.59 -8.47
C HIS A 323 1.83 -7.62 -9.02
N GLY A 324 2.72 -6.85 -8.38
CA GLY A 324 4.10 -6.65 -8.84
C GLY A 324 4.28 -5.55 -9.89
N ARG A 325 3.20 -4.96 -10.40
CA ARG A 325 3.19 -3.86 -11.37
C ARG A 325 2.88 -2.50 -10.74
N ASN A 326 2.82 -2.43 -9.41
CA ASN A 326 2.31 -1.30 -8.65
C ASN A 326 2.94 0.04 -9.04
N PHE A 327 4.26 0.10 -9.25
CA PHE A 327 4.93 1.35 -9.64
C PHE A 327 4.52 1.91 -11.00
N GLN A 328 3.87 1.12 -11.86
CA GLN A 328 3.33 1.62 -13.13
C GLN A 328 2.24 2.68 -12.92
N GLU A 329 1.57 2.68 -11.78
CA GLU A 329 0.66 3.76 -11.38
C GLU A 329 1.43 5.09 -11.21
N LEU A 330 2.62 5.08 -10.55
CA LEU A 330 3.45 6.29 -10.42
C LEU A 330 4.01 6.77 -11.75
N GLU A 331 4.38 5.84 -12.64
CA GLU A 331 4.83 6.17 -13.99
C GLU A 331 3.76 6.96 -14.73
N TYR A 332 2.51 6.49 -14.69
CA TYR A 332 1.39 7.19 -15.30
C TYR A 332 1.07 8.52 -14.62
N ARG A 333 1.09 8.59 -13.28
CA ARG A 333 0.88 9.82 -12.52
C ARG A 333 1.88 10.91 -12.90
N VAL A 334 3.14 10.54 -13.18
CA VAL A 334 4.18 11.49 -13.59
C VAL A 334 4.08 11.82 -15.07
N THR A 335 4.08 10.80 -15.95
CA THR A 335 4.19 11.00 -17.39
C THR A 335 2.93 11.58 -18.03
N THR A 336 1.75 11.23 -17.47
CA THR A 336 0.44 11.64 -18.00
C THR A 336 -0.29 12.56 -17.03
N GLY A 337 -0.22 12.26 -15.73
CA GLY A 337 -0.92 13.02 -14.68
C GLY A 337 -0.26 14.36 -14.35
N GLY A 338 1.02 14.55 -14.67
CA GLY A 338 1.77 15.77 -14.41
C GLY A 338 2.30 15.92 -12.98
N GLN A 339 2.28 14.84 -12.16
CA GLN A 339 2.89 14.84 -10.84
C GLN A 339 4.41 14.94 -10.96
N LYS A 340 5.05 15.71 -10.09
CA LYS A 340 6.53 15.77 -10.07
C LYS A 340 7.10 14.44 -9.57
N PRO A 341 8.21 13.94 -10.14
CA PRO A 341 8.78 12.64 -9.75
C PRO A 341 9.06 12.51 -8.24
N MET A 342 9.59 13.55 -7.59
CA MET A 342 9.84 13.51 -6.15
C MET A 342 8.54 13.45 -5.33
N ASP A 343 7.50 14.17 -5.74
CA ASP A 343 6.21 14.15 -5.05
C ASP A 343 5.53 12.78 -5.23
N ALA A 344 5.70 12.14 -6.40
CA ALA A 344 5.23 10.78 -6.66
C ALA A 344 5.94 9.77 -5.74
N ILE A 345 7.26 9.83 -5.63
CA ILE A 345 8.05 8.97 -4.71
C ILE A 345 7.62 9.21 -3.26
N THR A 346 7.45 10.47 -2.85
CA THR A 346 7.01 10.82 -1.49
C THR A 346 5.61 10.27 -1.20
N SER A 347 4.70 10.32 -2.18
CA SER A 347 3.34 9.75 -2.05
C SER A 347 3.32 8.24 -1.81
N ALA A 348 4.34 7.52 -2.34
CA ALA A 348 4.50 6.07 -2.22
C ALA A 348 5.47 5.65 -1.10
N THR A 349 5.95 6.57 -0.30
CA THR A 349 6.92 6.31 0.76
C THR A 349 6.50 6.98 2.07
N SER A 350 7.05 8.15 2.41
CA SER A 350 6.80 8.78 3.72
C SER A 350 5.35 9.22 3.91
N LEU A 351 4.68 9.75 2.89
CA LEU A 351 3.28 10.17 3.00
C LEU A 351 2.33 8.95 3.09
N ALA A 352 2.59 7.88 2.33
CA ALA A 352 1.86 6.63 2.48
C ALA A 352 2.06 6.03 3.88
N ALA A 353 3.30 6.02 4.41
CA ALA A 353 3.56 5.57 5.76
C ALA A 353 2.80 6.39 6.81
N GLU A 354 2.72 7.71 6.64
CA GLU A 354 1.94 8.61 7.51
C GLU A 354 0.46 8.24 7.49
N SER A 355 -0.14 8.04 6.30
CA SER A 355 -1.55 7.67 6.17
C SER A 355 -1.89 6.32 6.80
N LEU A 356 -0.89 5.41 6.87
CA LEU A 356 -1.01 4.12 7.52
C LEU A 356 -0.73 4.16 9.04
N GLY A 357 -0.40 5.33 9.61
CA GLY A 357 -0.01 5.45 11.02
C GLY A 357 1.36 4.85 11.35
N LEU A 358 2.24 4.69 10.34
CA LEU A 358 3.57 4.09 10.45
C LEU A 358 4.69 5.07 10.08
N GLY A 359 4.40 6.37 9.97
CA GLY A 359 5.32 7.39 9.49
C GLY A 359 6.55 7.65 10.36
N ASP A 360 6.58 7.14 11.59
CA ASP A 360 7.70 7.16 12.51
C ASP A 360 8.61 5.90 12.40
N ARG A 361 8.20 4.90 11.61
CA ARG A 361 8.85 3.59 11.53
C ARG A 361 9.37 3.21 10.16
N ILE A 362 8.61 3.54 9.09
CA ILE A 362 8.86 3.12 7.69
C ILE A 362 8.69 4.28 6.72
N GLY A 363 8.98 4.04 5.44
CA GLY A 363 8.79 5.02 4.37
C GLY A 363 9.84 6.12 4.31
N THR A 364 10.87 6.06 5.15
CA THR A 364 11.95 7.05 5.20
C THR A 364 13.29 6.36 5.43
N ILE A 365 14.33 6.77 4.69
CA ILE A 365 15.70 6.38 4.98
C ILE A 365 16.27 7.37 5.99
N ALA A 366 16.21 7.01 7.26
CA ALA A 366 16.75 7.80 8.37
C ALA A 366 17.13 6.89 9.54
N ALA A 367 18.00 7.37 10.44
CA ALA A 367 18.37 6.63 11.63
C ALA A 367 17.15 6.26 12.47
N GLY A 368 17.08 5.02 12.94
CA GLY A 368 15.98 4.47 13.73
C GLY A 368 14.82 3.88 12.93
N TYR A 369 14.72 4.17 11.64
CA TYR A 369 13.71 3.59 10.74
C TYR A 369 14.02 2.12 10.41
N GLU A 370 12.99 1.38 10.05
CA GLU A 370 13.14 0.01 9.58
C GLU A 370 13.86 -0.01 8.23
N ALA A 371 14.75 -0.98 8.05
CA ALA A 371 15.52 -1.13 6.82
C ALA A 371 14.67 -1.86 5.76
N ASP A 372 13.62 -1.18 5.30
CA ASP A 372 12.78 -1.53 4.16
C ASP A 372 13.25 -0.66 2.98
N LEU A 373 14.10 -1.21 2.12
CA LEU A 373 14.82 -0.49 1.07
C LEU A 373 14.69 -1.18 -0.27
N ILE A 374 14.65 -0.40 -1.32
CA ILE A 374 14.83 -0.89 -2.69
C ILE A 374 15.96 -0.14 -3.39
N ALA A 375 16.54 -0.75 -4.42
CA ALA A 375 17.33 -0.02 -5.39
C ALA A 375 16.77 -0.25 -6.79
N VAL A 376 16.72 0.85 -7.54
CA VAL A 376 16.28 0.85 -8.93
C VAL A 376 17.45 1.17 -9.84
N ASP A 377 17.42 0.64 -11.06
CA ASP A 377 18.43 0.96 -12.08
C ASP A 377 18.17 2.37 -12.63
N GLY A 378 19.18 3.24 -12.57
CA GLY A 378 19.08 4.62 -13.00
C GLY A 378 18.60 5.61 -11.92
N ASN A 379 18.01 6.73 -12.35
CA ASN A 379 17.58 7.83 -11.49
C ASN A 379 16.09 8.15 -11.73
N PRO A 380 15.19 7.75 -10.81
CA PRO A 380 13.74 7.93 -10.97
C PRO A 380 13.29 9.40 -10.96
N LEU A 381 14.17 10.32 -10.55
CA LEU A 381 13.87 11.77 -10.64
C LEU A 381 14.10 12.34 -12.03
N ARG A 382 14.87 11.65 -12.88
CA ARG A 382 15.09 12.00 -14.30
C ARG A 382 14.20 11.22 -15.24
N ASP A 383 14.02 9.94 -14.93
CA ASP A 383 13.13 9.03 -15.65
C ASP A 383 12.40 8.15 -14.64
N ILE A 384 11.12 8.43 -14.44
CA ILE A 384 10.29 7.73 -13.47
C ILE A 384 10.13 6.24 -13.81
N ASN A 385 10.29 5.84 -15.08
CA ASN A 385 10.22 4.44 -15.51
C ASN A 385 11.34 3.59 -14.86
N ALA A 386 12.38 4.21 -14.30
CA ALA A 386 13.37 3.50 -13.47
C ALA A 386 12.72 2.72 -12.30
N LEU A 387 11.54 3.12 -11.83
CA LEU A 387 10.81 2.42 -10.77
C LEU A 387 10.36 1.00 -11.17
N SER A 388 10.15 0.73 -12.46
CA SER A 388 9.88 -0.62 -12.97
C SER A 388 11.14 -1.51 -13.07
N HIS A 389 12.32 -0.96 -12.78
CA HIS A 389 13.60 -1.69 -12.84
C HIS A 389 14.20 -1.87 -11.44
N VAL A 390 13.42 -2.50 -10.56
CA VAL A 390 13.87 -2.87 -9.21
C VAL A 390 14.92 -3.98 -9.31
N THR A 391 16.11 -3.73 -8.77
CA THR A 391 17.24 -4.68 -8.84
C THR A 391 17.72 -5.14 -7.46
N PHE A 392 17.21 -4.54 -6.41
CA PHE A 392 17.52 -4.89 -5.04
C PHE A 392 16.29 -4.62 -4.17
N VAL A 393 15.97 -5.57 -3.30
CA VAL A 393 14.90 -5.43 -2.30
C VAL A 393 15.41 -5.92 -0.95
N MET A 394 15.26 -5.09 0.07
CA MET A 394 15.50 -5.42 1.46
C MET A 394 14.25 -5.12 2.28
N LYS A 395 13.86 -6.04 3.14
CA LYS A 395 12.76 -5.87 4.07
C LYS A 395 13.19 -6.26 5.48
N GLY A 396 13.00 -5.35 6.44
CA GLY A 396 13.41 -5.55 7.84
C GLY A 396 14.89 -5.91 7.98
N GLY A 397 15.76 -5.31 7.17
CA GLY A 397 17.20 -5.57 7.16
C GLY A 397 17.63 -6.90 6.50
N ARG A 398 16.69 -7.66 5.94
CA ARG A 398 16.98 -8.91 5.20
C ARG A 398 16.90 -8.67 3.71
N VAL A 399 17.94 -9.04 2.99
CA VAL A 399 17.97 -8.98 1.51
C VAL A 399 17.05 -10.05 0.95
N VAL A 400 16.12 -9.64 0.10
CA VAL A 400 15.16 -10.51 -0.62
C VAL A 400 15.62 -10.71 -2.06
N ILE A 401 16.00 -9.62 -2.73
CA ILE A 401 16.55 -9.61 -4.11
C ILE A 401 17.89 -8.88 -4.09
N ARG A 402 18.83 -9.41 -4.85
CA ARG A 402 20.18 -8.84 -4.98
C ARG A 402 20.63 -8.88 -6.43
#